data_385d469b0d4729f284a7903e74be9fe3
#
_entry.id   385d469b0d4729f284a7903e74be9fe3
#
_cell.length_a   1.000
_cell.length_b   1.000
_cell.length_c   1.000
_cell.angle_alpha   90.00
_cell.angle_beta   90.00
_cell.angle_gamma   90.00
#
_symmetry.space_group_name_H-M   'P 1'
#
loop_
_entity.id
_entity.type
_entity.pdbx_description
1 polymer ?
#
loop_
_entity_poly.entity_id
_entity_poly.type
_entity_poly.pdbx_seq_one_letter_code
_entity_poly.pdbx_strand_id
1 'polypeptide(L)'
;SSDLDDNVESSLCEEPLGWEEILTFEDKYVRSNVKGSGKEGSRRIIPADIEDNIREKIEDIAKKSFMIIDGRGNGRVDFLIDENSNIYINEINTLPGSIAFYLWDGKGYSFRKLIDKMIDIAIEVHKDKNKNMYFYDGDLFNKVHLGGSKNTKV
;
A
#
# COMPACT_ATOMS: atom_id res chain seq x y z
N SER A 1 20.17 -1.59 -2.97
CA SER A 1 19.52 -0.49 -2.28
C SER A 1 19.58 0.71 -3.20
N SER A 2 18.57 0.91 -3.94
CA SER A 2 18.54 1.88 -5.02
C SER A 2 17.53 2.97 -4.69
N ASP A 3 17.83 4.14 -5.12
CA ASP A 3 17.21 5.46 -5.17
C ASP A 3 15.67 5.57 -5.27
N LEU A 4 14.92 4.50 -4.98
CA LEU A 4 13.45 4.47 -4.94
C LEU A 4 12.89 4.90 -3.57
N ASP A 5 13.72 4.96 -2.54
CA ASP A 5 13.31 5.25 -1.17
C ASP A 5 12.97 6.74 -0.93
N ASP A 6 13.46 7.64 -1.78
CA ASP A 6 13.29 9.09 -1.60
C ASP A 6 11.99 9.66 -2.18
N ASN A 7 11.10 8.84 -2.76
CA ASN A 7 9.99 9.35 -3.56
C ASN A 7 8.59 8.89 -3.09
N VAL A 8 8.45 8.49 -1.82
CA VAL A 8 7.15 8.17 -1.25
C VAL A 8 6.45 9.46 -0.83
N GLU A 9 5.31 9.71 -1.45
CA GLU A 9 4.47 10.87 -1.18
C GLU A 9 3.18 10.44 -0.48
N SER A 10 2.62 11.34 0.33
CA SER A 10 1.29 11.17 0.94
C SER A 10 0.28 12.09 0.26
N SER A 11 -0.94 11.60 0.10
CA SER A 11 -2.09 12.41 -0.28
C SER A 11 -2.54 13.33 0.86
N LEU A 12 -3.60 14.10 0.65
CA LEU A 12 -4.34 14.70 1.74
C LEU A 12 -4.96 13.59 2.61
N CYS A 13 -5.10 13.87 3.91
CA CYS A 13 -5.86 13.01 4.82
C CYS A 13 -7.36 13.29 4.65
N GLU A 14 -8.18 12.24 4.72
CA GLU A 14 -9.63 12.38 4.86
C GLU A 14 -10.11 11.85 6.21
N GLU A 15 -11.14 12.47 6.74
CA GLU A 15 -11.82 12.04 7.94
C GLU A 15 -13.25 11.60 7.58
N PRO A 16 -13.59 10.31 7.76
CA PRO A 16 -14.95 9.84 7.56
C PRO A 16 -15.83 10.26 8.74
N LEU A 17 -16.94 10.91 8.46
CA LEU A 17 -17.95 11.27 9.46
C LEU A 17 -18.99 10.16 9.60
N GLY A 18 -19.45 9.93 10.86
CA GLY A 18 -20.51 8.95 11.13
C GLY A 18 -20.03 7.60 11.66
N TRP A 19 -18.83 7.55 12.19
CA TRP A 19 -18.26 6.37 12.85
C TRP A 19 -18.60 6.27 14.34
N GLU A 20 -19.72 6.84 14.78
CA GLU A 20 -20.20 6.66 16.16
C GLU A 20 -20.60 5.23 16.49
N GLU A 21 -20.78 4.38 15.49
CA GLU A 21 -20.94 2.94 15.65
C GLU A 21 -19.82 2.22 14.90
N ILE A 22 -19.06 1.42 15.61
CA ILE A 22 -18.15 0.44 15.03
C ILE A 22 -18.99 -0.36 14.02
N LEU A 23 -18.80 -0.13 12.74
CA LEU A 23 -19.46 -0.88 11.69
C LEU A 23 -19.18 -2.36 11.92
N THR A 24 -20.19 -3.09 12.38
CA THR A 24 -20.12 -4.54 12.48
C THR A 24 -19.87 -5.11 11.08
N PHE A 25 -19.27 -6.28 11.01
CA PHE A 25 -19.01 -6.97 9.73
C PHE A 25 -20.25 -7.04 8.84
N GLU A 26 -21.43 -7.13 9.43
CA GLU A 26 -22.73 -7.16 8.74
C GLU A 26 -23.03 -5.84 8.02
N ASP A 27 -22.71 -4.68 8.61
CA ASP A 27 -22.95 -3.38 7.96
C ASP A 27 -22.08 -3.16 6.73
N LYS A 28 -20.85 -3.68 6.72
CA LYS A 28 -19.95 -3.59 5.55
C LYS A 28 -20.48 -4.37 4.34
N TYR A 29 -21.17 -5.49 4.56
CA TYR A 29 -21.58 -6.39 3.48
C TYR A 29 -23.07 -6.34 3.15
N VAL A 30 -23.95 -6.02 4.09
CA VAL A 30 -25.40 -5.97 3.86
C VAL A 30 -25.81 -4.69 3.14
N ARG A 31 -25.18 -3.54 3.42
CA ARG A 31 -25.49 -2.27 2.75
C ARG A 31 -25.01 -2.19 1.30
N SER A 32 -24.07 -3.01 0.88
CA SER A 32 -23.63 -3.05 -0.52
C SER A 32 -24.66 -3.66 -1.48
N ASN A 33 -25.69 -4.36 -0.98
CA ASN A 33 -26.70 -5.03 -1.79
C ASN A 33 -28.03 -4.27 -1.94
N VAL A 34 -28.21 -3.13 -1.29
CA VAL A 34 -29.41 -2.29 -1.47
C VAL A 34 -29.19 -1.37 -2.67
N LYS A 35 -29.51 -1.88 -3.85
CA LYS A 35 -29.73 -1.07 -5.05
C LYS A 35 -30.98 -0.21 -4.82
N GLY A 36 -30.79 1.09 -4.66
CA GLY A 36 -31.87 2.04 -4.82
C GLY A 36 -32.27 2.82 -3.58
N SER A 37 -31.36 3.51 -2.96
CA SER A 37 -31.70 4.69 -2.17
C SER A 37 -30.55 5.69 -2.30
N GLY A 38 -30.84 6.77 -2.99
CA GLY A 38 -29.87 7.85 -3.19
C GLY A 38 -29.52 8.53 -1.89
N LYS A 39 -28.26 8.87 -1.75
CA LYS A 39 -27.75 9.98 -0.94
C LYS A 39 -27.88 9.87 0.59
N GLU A 40 -27.20 8.90 1.19
CA GLU A 40 -26.38 9.20 2.35
C GLU A 40 -24.96 8.73 2.05
N GLY A 41 -24.30 9.48 1.19
CA GLY A 41 -22.86 9.35 1.00
C GLY A 41 -22.21 9.59 2.36
N SER A 42 -21.36 8.67 2.80
CA SER A 42 -20.54 8.87 3.99
C SER A 42 -19.94 10.27 3.90
N ARG A 43 -20.37 11.16 4.82
CA ARG A 43 -19.82 12.52 4.88
C ARG A 43 -18.35 12.41 5.21
N ARG A 44 -17.53 13.18 4.51
CA ARG A 44 -16.06 13.17 4.66
C ARG A 44 -15.59 14.60 4.79
N ILE A 45 -14.62 14.83 5.62
CA ILE A 45 -13.90 16.10 5.72
C ILE A 45 -12.56 15.93 5.00
N ILE A 46 -12.27 16.80 4.04
CA ILE A 46 -11.03 16.81 3.24
C ILE A 46 -10.55 18.25 3.09
N PRO A 47 -9.35 18.58 3.54
CA PRO A 47 -8.50 17.76 4.41
C PRO A 47 -9.15 17.51 5.77
N ALA A 48 -8.80 16.40 6.44
CA ALA A 48 -9.29 16.06 7.79
C ALA A 48 -9.13 17.24 8.77
N ASP A 49 -10.10 17.42 9.67
CA ASP A 49 -10.10 18.50 10.66
C ASP A 49 -9.25 18.10 11.88
N ILE A 50 -7.94 18.13 11.69
CA ILE A 50 -6.92 17.81 12.69
C ILE A 50 -5.85 18.90 12.70
N GLU A 51 -5.18 19.07 13.86
CA GLU A 51 -4.06 20.00 13.99
C GLU A 51 -2.93 19.69 12.98
N ASP A 52 -2.27 20.72 12.48
CA ASP A 52 -1.21 20.57 11.47
C ASP A 52 -0.06 19.67 11.95
N ASN A 53 0.32 19.77 13.24
CA ASN A 53 1.36 18.93 13.84
C ASN A 53 0.97 17.43 13.86
N ILE A 54 -0.31 17.11 14.00
CA ILE A 54 -0.84 15.74 13.94
C ILE A 54 -0.86 15.28 12.50
N ARG A 55 -1.28 16.13 11.57
CA ARG A 55 -1.29 15.87 10.13
C ARG A 55 0.10 15.52 9.63
N GLU A 56 1.12 16.33 9.95
CA GLU A 56 2.50 16.09 9.57
C GLU A 56 3.02 14.75 10.10
N LYS A 57 2.71 14.41 11.36
CA LYS A 57 3.07 13.11 11.94
C LYS A 57 2.40 11.95 11.22
N ILE A 58 1.10 12.06 10.89
CA ILE A 58 0.36 11.03 10.15
C ILE A 58 0.98 10.82 8.76
N GLU A 59 1.25 11.91 8.03
CA GLU A 59 1.88 11.84 6.71
C GLU A 59 3.27 11.19 6.78
N ASP A 60 4.06 11.49 7.79
CA ASP A 60 5.39 10.89 8.00
C ASP A 60 5.29 9.40 8.37
N ILE A 61 4.40 9.05 9.30
CA ILE A 61 4.16 7.66 9.68
C ILE A 61 3.64 6.85 8.49
N ALA A 62 2.71 7.39 7.69
CA ALA A 62 2.18 6.72 6.51
C ALA A 62 3.29 6.38 5.50
N LYS A 63 4.15 7.36 5.19
CA LYS A 63 5.29 7.16 4.28
C LYS A 63 6.27 6.10 4.81
N LYS A 64 6.67 6.21 6.07
CA LYS A 64 7.58 5.25 6.71
C LYS A 64 7.00 3.83 6.74
N SER A 65 5.72 3.70 7.09
CA SER A 65 5.04 2.41 7.13
C SER A 65 4.98 1.76 5.75
N PHE A 66 4.70 2.54 4.72
CA PHE A 66 4.65 2.06 3.34
C PHE A 66 6.02 1.60 2.84
N MET A 67 7.09 2.31 3.21
CA MET A 67 8.48 1.90 2.91
C MET A 67 8.87 0.61 3.63
N ILE A 68 8.54 0.48 4.92
CA ILE A 68 8.89 -0.71 5.74
C ILE A 68 8.32 -2.00 5.14
N ILE A 69 7.12 -1.94 4.55
CA ILE A 69 6.48 -3.11 3.91
C ILE A 69 6.89 -3.29 2.44
N ASP A 70 7.88 -2.52 1.96
CA ASP A 70 8.29 -2.48 0.55
C ASP A 70 7.12 -2.19 -0.40
N GLY A 71 6.21 -1.28 0.01
CA GLY A 71 5.02 -0.89 -0.75
C GLY A 71 5.40 -0.23 -2.07
N ARG A 72 4.66 -0.56 -3.14
CA ARG A 72 4.85 0.03 -4.46
C ARG A 72 3.51 0.47 -5.04
N GLY A 73 3.53 1.58 -5.78
CA GLY A 73 2.32 2.14 -6.38
C GLY A 73 1.48 2.94 -5.39
N ASN A 74 0.22 2.54 -5.16
CA ASN A 74 -0.71 3.24 -4.28
C ASN A 74 -1.17 2.34 -3.15
N GLY A 75 -1.18 2.85 -1.93
CA GLY A 75 -1.70 2.18 -0.75
C GLY A 75 -2.57 3.12 0.10
N ARG A 76 -3.37 2.55 0.99
CA ARG A 76 -4.15 3.27 1.97
C ARG A 76 -3.68 2.88 3.37
N VAL A 77 -3.42 3.88 4.19
CA VAL A 77 -3.09 3.69 5.60
C VAL A 77 -4.19 4.32 6.43
N ASP A 78 -4.83 3.53 7.26
CA ASP A 78 -5.92 3.96 8.13
C ASP A 78 -5.37 4.17 9.54
N PHE A 79 -5.73 5.29 10.16
CA PHE A 79 -5.25 5.71 11.47
C PHE A 79 -6.39 5.86 12.47
N LEU A 80 -6.08 5.65 13.73
CA LEU A 80 -6.90 6.03 14.86
C LEU A 80 -6.14 7.07 15.67
N ILE A 81 -6.86 8.08 16.15
CA ILE A 81 -6.33 9.13 17.03
C ILE A 81 -7.17 9.10 18.30
N ASP A 82 -6.51 8.97 19.45
CA ASP A 82 -7.21 9.00 20.74
C ASP A 82 -7.38 10.45 21.26
N GLU A 83 -8.10 10.59 22.38
CA GLU A 83 -8.38 11.88 23.04
C GLU A 83 -7.10 12.61 23.49
N ASN A 84 -5.99 11.90 23.63
CA ASN A 84 -4.69 12.46 24.01
C ASN A 84 -3.81 12.76 22.79
N SER A 85 -4.39 12.71 21.57
CA SER A 85 -3.69 12.91 20.29
C SER A 85 -2.60 11.86 20.02
N ASN A 86 -2.69 10.68 20.62
CA ASN A 86 -1.84 9.56 20.23
C ASN A 86 -2.33 8.96 18.91
N ILE A 87 -1.39 8.67 18.02
CA ILE A 87 -1.66 8.18 16.68
C ILE A 87 -1.36 6.68 16.63
N TYR A 88 -2.31 5.89 16.14
CA TYR A 88 -2.18 4.45 15.97
C TYR A 88 -2.45 4.08 14.51
N ILE A 89 -1.60 3.25 13.91
CA ILE A 89 -1.88 2.62 12.61
C ILE A 89 -2.91 1.53 12.86
N ASN A 90 -4.05 1.63 12.21
CA ASN A 90 -5.09 0.60 12.26
C ASN A 90 -4.91 -0.44 11.16
N GLU A 91 -4.72 0.00 9.91
CA GLU A 91 -4.61 -0.89 8.76
C GLU A 91 -3.71 -0.28 7.69
N ILE A 92 -2.95 -1.14 7.00
CA ILE A 92 -2.24 -0.78 5.76
C ILE A 92 -2.81 -1.65 4.65
N ASN A 93 -3.49 -1.03 3.70
CA ASN A 93 -4.07 -1.70 2.55
C ASN A 93 -3.22 -1.41 1.31
N THR A 94 -2.51 -2.42 0.82
CA THR A 94 -1.62 -2.31 -0.34
C THR A 94 -2.34 -2.49 -1.68
N LEU A 95 -3.62 -2.86 -1.65
CA LEU A 95 -4.46 -2.99 -2.85
C LEU A 95 -5.85 -2.37 -2.57
N PRO A 96 -5.92 -1.04 -2.36
CA PRO A 96 -7.19 -0.40 -2.05
C PRO A 96 -8.16 -0.49 -3.25
N GLY A 97 -9.43 -0.74 -2.95
CA GLY A 97 -10.49 -0.82 -3.97
C GLY A 97 -10.77 0.51 -4.69
N SER A 98 -10.27 1.62 -4.16
CA SER A 98 -10.30 2.95 -4.77
C SER A 98 -8.93 3.58 -4.73
N ILE A 99 -8.53 4.23 -5.83
CA ILE A 99 -7.28 4.99 -5.92
C ILE A 99 -7.35 6.29 -5.10
N ALA A 100 -8.56 6.71 -4.71
CA ALA A 100 -8.82 7.95 -3.98
C ALA A 100 -8.15 9.19 -4.62
N PHE A 101 -8.22 9.30 -5.94
CA PHE A 101 -7.54 10.32 -6.73
C PHE A 101 -7.86 11.75 -6.27
N TYR A 102 -9.06 11.98 -5.73
CA TYR A 102 -9.51 13.27 -5.21
C TYR A 102 -8.65 13.79 -4.04
N LEU A 103 -8.00 12.89 -3.29
CA LEU A 103 -7.08 13.26 -2.22
C LEU A 103 -5.74 13.76 -2.78
N TRP A 104 -5.38 13.32 -3.97
CA TRP A 104 -4.14 13.69 -4.64
C TRP A 104 -4.26 15.00 -5.42
N ASP A 105 -5.49 15.38 -5.81
CA ASP A 105 -5.75 16.63 -6.53
C ASP A 105 -5.29 17.83 -5.70
N GLY A 106 -5.55 17.83 -4.40
CA GLY A 106 -5.06 18.86 -3.47
C GLY A 106 -3.54 18.93 -3.30
N LYS A 107 -2.81 17.90 -3.72
CA LYS A 107 -1.33 17.87 -3.79
C LYS A 107 -0.80 18.18 -5.21
N GLY A 108 -1.67 18.57 -6.14
CA GLY A 108 -1.32 18.96 -7.51
C GLY A 108 -1.19 17.77 -8.50
N TYR A 109 -1.75 16.62 -8.16
CA TYR A 109 -1.85 15.47 -9.05
C TYR A 109 -3.24 15.40 -9.68
N SER A 110 -3.38 15.75 -10.94
CA SER A 110 -4.60 15.42 -11.69
C SER A 110 -4.74 13.89 -11.79
N PHE A 111 -5.97 13.39 -12.00
CA PHE A 111 -6.22 11.97 -12.19
C PHE A 111 -5.29 11.33 -13.21
N ARG A 112 -5.12 11.97 -14.38
CA ARG A 112 -4.23 11.49 -15.44
C ARG A 112 -2.78 11.38 -14.96
N LYS A 113 -2.26 12.45 -14.33
CA LYS A 113 -0.88 12.48 -13.84
C LYS A 113 -0.63 11.40 -12.78
N LEU A 114 -1.61 11.12 -11.93
CA LEU A 114 -1.53 10.06 -10.94
C LEU A 114 -1.46 8.68 -11.60
N ILE A 115 -2.32 8.41 -12.60
CA ILE A 115 -2.32 7.14 -13.34
C ILE A 115 -1.01 6.96 -14.12
N ASP A 116 -0.54 7.99 -14.82
CA ASP A 116 0.73 7.93 -15.55
C ASP A 116 1.88 7.57 -14.58
N LYS A 117 1.95 8.21 -13.40
CA LYS A 117 2.96 7.89 -12.37
C LYS A 117 2.85 6.46 -11.87
N MET A 118 1.65 5.95 -11.64
CA MET A 118 1.45 4.55 -11.21
C MET A 118 1.90 3.54 -12.27
N ILE A 119 1.66 3.84 -13.55
CA ILE A 119 2.12 3.01 -14.67
C ILE A 119 3.65 3.02 -14.73
N ASP A 120 4.28 4.18 -14.60
CA ASP A 120 5.74 4.30 -14.62
C ASP A 120 6.38 3.48 -13.49
N ILE A 121 5.84 3.58 -12.26
CA ILE A 121 6.28 2.77 -11.12
C ILE A 121 6.13 1.26 -11.44
N ALA A 122 5.00 0.84 -11.99
CA ALA A 122 4.75 -0.56 -12.30
C ALA A 122 5.76 -1.09 -13.35
N ILE A 123 6.08 -0.30 -14.37
CA ILE A 123 7.08 -0.65 -15.40
C ILE A 123 8.47 -0.77 -14.77
N GLU A 124 8.84 0.16 -13.90
CA GLU A 124 10.14 0.16 -13.22
C GLU A 124 10.29 -1.06 -12.31
N VAL A 125 9.32 -1.33 -11.45
CA VAL A 125 9.29 -2.52 -10.57
C VAL A 125 9.36 -3.81 -11.40
N HIS A 126 8.67 -3.88 -12.53
CA HIS A 126 8.73 -5.04 -13.42
C HIS A 126 10.14 -5.23 -14.01
N LYS A 127 10.78 -4.15 -14.45
CA LYS A 127 12.16 -4.20 -14.95
C LYS A 127 13.13 -4.67 -13.87
N ASP A 128 12.99 -4.19 -12.63
CA ASP A 128 13.88 -4.57 -11.53
C ASP A 128 13.71 -6.04 -11.14
N LYS A 129 12.47 -6.52 -11.07
CA LYS A 129 12.21 -7.96 -10.85
C LYS A 129 12.84 -8.83 -11.91
N ASN A 130 12.83 -8.42 -13.16
CA ASN A 130 13.41 -9.19 -14.27
C ASN A 130 14.96 -9.11 -14.34
N LYS A 131 15.60 -8.17 -13.66
CA LYS A 131 17.07 -8.16 -13.52
C LYS A 131 17.57 -9.28 -12.62
N ASN A 132 16.74 -9.74 -11.67
CA ASN A 132 17.09 -10.87 -10.83
C ASN A 132 16.87 -12.15 -11.62
N MET A 133 17.96 -12.87 -11.97
CA MET A 133 17.87 -14.18 -12.62
C MET A 133 17.31 -15.19 -11.60
N TYR A 134 16.03 -15.50 -11.71
CA TYR A 134 15.37 -16.56 -10.92
C TYR A 134 15.67 -17.98 -11.42
N PHE A 135 16.43 -18.13 -12.50
CA PHE A 135 16.89 -19.41 -13.01
C PHE A 135 18.35 -19.61 -12.62
N TYR A 136 18.55 -20.39 -11.60
CA TYR A 136 19.81 -21.06 -11.38
C TYR A 136 19.83 -22.26 -12.32
N ASP A 137 20.60 -22.20 -13.40
CA ASP A 137 20.83 -23.33 -14.29
C ASP A 137 21.63 -24.35 -13.46
N GLY A 138 20.88 -25.29 -12.87
CA GLY A 138 21.38 -26.19 -11.85
C GLY A 138 22.20 -27.34 -12.45
N ASP A 139 23.29 -27.04 -13.11
CA ASP A 139 24.31 -28.03 -13.50
C ASP A 139 25.06 -28.60 -12.26
N LEU A 140 24.69 -28.17 -11.07
CA LEU A 140 25.20 -28.71 -9.80
C LEU A 140 24.77 -30.17 -9.56
N PHE A 141 23.57 -30.55 -10.00
CA PHE A 141 23.09 -31.93 -9.85
C PHE A 141 23.79 -32.92 -10.77
N ASN A 142 24.28 -32.49 -11.92
CA ASN A 142 25.05 -33.34 -12.84
C ASN A 142 26.50 -33.58 -12.37
N LYS A 143 27.06 -32.70 -11.54
CA LYS A 143 28.42 -32.85 -11.00
C LYS A 143 28.52 -33.73 -9.74
N VAL A 144 27.42 -33.99 -9.05
CA VAL A 144 27.42 -34.81 -7.84
C VAL A 144 27.33 -36.33 -8.14
N HIS A 145 27.01 -36.74 -9.37
CA HIS A 145 26.78 -38.14 -9.73
C HIS A 145 28.02 -38.88 -10.24
N LEU A 146 29.22 -38.32 -10.17
CA LEU A 146 30.47 -38.96 -10.63
C LEU A 146 31.44 -39.35 -9.53
N GLY A 147 30.97 -39.57 -8.30
CA GLY A 147 31.72 -40.10 -7.18
C GLY A 147 31.38 -41.55 -6.86
N GLY A 148 31.20 -42.41 -7.88
CA GLY A 148 30.99 -43.85 -7.67
C GLY A 148 32.27 -44.55 -7.18
N SER A 149 32.18 -45.11 -5.99
CA SER A 149 33.15 -45.96 -5.28
C SER A 149 33.76 -47.02 -6.20
N LYS A 150 35.08 -46.99 -6.42
CA LYS A 150 35.81 -48.13 -6.97
C LYS A 150 35.93 -49.21 -5.92
N ASN A 151 35.20 -50.30 -6.06
CA ASN A 151 35.40 -51.52 -5.31
C ASN A 151 36.80 -52.08 -5.55
N THR A 152 37.61 -52.12 -4.52
CA THR A 152 38.87 -52.87 -4.50
C THR A 152 38.51 -54.35 -4.29
N LYS A 153 38.76 -55.21 -5.27
CA LYS A 153 38.78 -56.65 -5.08
C LYS A 153 40.16 -57.04 -4.56
N VAL A 154 40.18 -57.77 -3.46
CA VAL A 154 41.26 -58.65 -3.03
C VAL A 154 40.98 -60.03 -3.59
#